data_28870f0049a86bead82de2b650205701
#
_entry.id   28870f0049a86bead82de2b650205701
#
_cell.length_a   1.000
_cell.length_b   1.000
_cell.length_c   1.000
_cell.angle_alpha   90.00
_cell.angle_beta   90.00
_cell.angle_gamma   90.00
#
_symmetry.space_group_name_H-M   'P 1'
#
loop_
_entity.id
_entity.type
_entity.pdbx_description
1 polymer ?
#
loop_
_entity_poly.entity_id
_entity_poly.type
_entity_poly.pdbx_seq_one_letter_code
_entity_poly.pdbx_strand_id
1 'polypeptide(L)'
;YLLKGFSLERRDDAKSLSILPFLADRPADDQNIYQSIGVEPIINCRGTFTIIGGSVELPEVLAAMDAASGYFVQYDELATAVGERLAEITGAEWGLISSGCAAGMKHVTIACVTGGNPEKLIRIPDLTGLDKTQVIVPRYSRTAYDHALRNVGVEIVMVETPEELQQ
;
A
#
# COMPACT_ATOMS: atom_id res chain seq x y z
N TYR A 1 -13.87 2.10 5.62
CA TYR A 1 -14.62 2.23 6.88
C TYR A 1 -13.77 1.69 8.03
N LEU A 2 -12.86 2.51 8.57
CA LEU A 2 -12.30 2.37 9.93
C LEU A 2 -11.41 3.60 10.20
N LEU A 3 -12.03 4.77 10.36
CA LEU A 3 -11.42 5.93 10.99
C LEU A 3 -12.40 6.47 12.05
N LYS A 4 -12.52 5.75 13.15
CA LYS A 4 -13.03 6.31 14.41
C LYS A 4 -12.00 6.04 15.48
N GLY A 5 -11.40 7.12 16.00
CA GLY A 5 -10.66 7.09 17.24
C GLY A 5 -9.19 7.53 17.21
N PHE A 6 -8.80 8.46 16.37
CA PHE A 6 -7.56 9.21 16.61
C PHE A 6 -7.92 10.57 17.21
N SER A 7 -8.00 10.60 18.54
CA SER A 7 -7.98 11.85 19.28
C SER A 7 -6.55 12.37 19.23
N LEU A 8 -6.32 13.41 18.44
CA LEU A 8 -5.11 14.21 18.51
C LEU A 8 -5.20 15.05 19.80
N GLU A 9 -4.65 14.55 20.89
CA GLU A 9 -4.23 15.41 21.98
C GLU A 9 -3.22 16.40 21.40
N ARG A 10 -3.62 17.64 21.36
CA ARG A 10 -2.80 18.78 20.99
C ARG A 10 -1.73 18.92 22.07
N ARG A 11 -0.54 18.36 21.85
CA ARG A 11 0.64 18.73 22.63
C ARG A 11 1.01 20.15 22.22
N ASP A 12 0.82 21.08 23.15
CA ASP A 12 1.25 22.48 23.06
C ASP A 12 2.78 22.63 23.24
N ASP A 13 3.56 21.77 22.61
CA ASP A 13 5.00 21.98 22.43
C ASP A 13 5.22 22.40 20.98
N ALA A 14 4.86 23.64 20.71
CA ALA A 14 5.23 24.33 19.47
C ALA A 14 6.75 24.61 19.44
N LYS A 15 7.56 23.54 19.40
CA LYS A 15 8.85 23.62 18.72
C LYS A 15 8.51 23.62 17.24
N SER A 16 8.56 24.81 16.67
CA SER A 16 8.41 25.00 15.23
C SER A 16 9.28 23.98 14.53
N LEU A 17 8.64 23.00 13.89
CA LEU A 17 9.30 22.13 12.95
C LEU A 17 9.70 23.03 11.78
N SER A 18 10.80 23.72 11.88
CA SER A 18 11.34 24.46 10.76
C SER A 18 11.90 23.44 9.78
N ILE A 19 11.16 23.22 8.71
CA ILE A 19 11.59 22.43 7.54
C ILE A 19 12.80 23.11 6.86
N LEU A 20 13.11 24.35 7.23
CA LEU A 20 14.19 25.16 6.69
C LEU A 20 15.62 24.58 6.83
N PRO A 21 16.03 23.88 7.91
CA PRO A 21 17.37 23.31 7.95
C PRO A 21 17.60 22.20 6.91
N PHE A 22 16.56 21.46 6.54
CA PHE A 22 16.67 20.38 5.55
C PHE A 22 16.88 20.92 4.12
N LEU A 23 16.45 22.15 3.85
CA LEU A 23 16.67 22.80 2.56
C LEU A 23 17.99 23.60 2.51
N ALA A 24 18.56 23.96 3.66
CA ALA A 24 19.72 24.83 3.75
C ALA A 24 21.07 24.10 3.58
N ASP A 25 21.12 22.78 3.79
CA ASP A 25 22.36 21.97 3.73
C ASP A 25 22.54 21.21 2.39
N ARG A 26 21.85 21.59 1.33
CA ARG A 26 22.17 21.08 0.00
C ARG A 26 23.35 21.86 -0.54
N PRO A 27 24.50 21.21 -0.80
CA PRO A 27 25.61 21.85 -1.51
C PRO A 27 25.08 22.39 -2.84
N ALA A 28 25.41 23.64 -3.16
CA ALA A 28 24.94 24.31 -4.37
C ALA A 28 25.48 23.73 -5.69
N ASP A 29 26.25 22.65 -5.62
CA ASP A 29 26.97 22.06 -6.76
C ASP A 29 26.70 20.54 -6.93
N ASP A 30 25.81 19.97 -6.15
CA ASP A 30 25.42 18.56 -6.30
C ASP A 30 24.18 18.44 -7.19
N GLN A 31 24.43 18.08 -8.44
CA GLN A 31 23.38 17.71 -9.38
C GLN A 31 22.54 16.59 -8.74
N ASN A 32 21.27 16.85 -8.48
CA ASN A 32 20.35 15.83 -7.99
C ASN A 32 20.39 14.62 -8.93
N ILE A 33 20.32 13.41 -8.40
CA ILE A 33 20.38 12.17 -9.18
C ILE A 33 19.36 12.16 -10.34
N TYR A 34 18.22 12.81 -10.19
CA TYR A 34 17.24 12.91 -11.26
C TYR A 34 17.70 13.86 -12.38
N GLN A 35 18.34 14.97 -12.03
CA GLN A 35 18.87 15.91 -13.00
C GLN A 35 20.02 15.30 -13.81
N SER A 36 20.79 14.37 -13.23
CA SER A 36 21.85 13.66 -13.94
C SER A 36 21.33 12.80 -15.11
N ILE A 37 20.05 12.47 -15.11
CA ILE A 37 19.36 11.73 -16.20
C ILE A 37 18.32 12.60 -16.93
N GLY A 38 18.42 13.94 -16.77
CA GLY A 38 17.57 14.89 -17.49
C GLY A 38 16.14 15.06 -16.92
N VAL A 39 15.92 14.68 -15.66
CA VAL A 39 14.63 14.83 -14.99
C VAL A 39 14.68 15.96 -13.96
N GLU A 40 13.80 16.94 -14.06
CA GLU A 40 13.71 18.03 -13.11
C GLU A 40 12.81 17.65 -11.91
N PRO A 41 13.32 17.78 -10.68
CA PRO A 41 12.51 17.60 -9.48
C PRO A 41 11.39 18.64 -9.40
N ILE A 42 10.23 18.22 -8.89
CA ILE A 42 9.07 19.11 -8.70
C ILE A 42 8.85 19.40 -7.21
N ILE A 43 8.25 20.55 -6.93
CA ILE A 43 7.69 20.84 -5.61
C ILE A 43 6.28 20.25 -5.58
N ASN A 44 6.12 19.18 -4.82
CA ASN A 44 4.84 18.49 -4.70
C ASN A 44 3.89 19.26 -3.77
N CYS A 45 2.93 19.97 -4.35
CA CYS A 45 1.82 20.61 -3.63
C CYS A 45 0.48 19.86 -3.77
N ARG A 46 0.50 18.63 -4.30
CA ARG A 46 -0.72 17.88 -4.66
C ARG A 46 -1.01 16.71 -3.71
N GLY A 47 -0.14 16.43 -2.76
CA GLY A 47 -0.28 15.32 -1.83
C GLY A 47 0.38 14.02 -2.32
N THR A 48 -0.07 12.89 -1.81
CA THR A 48 0.59 11.58 -1.92
C THR A 48 0.15 10.76 -3.15
N PHE A 49 -0.02 11.40 -4.30
CA PHE A 49 -0.39 10.69 -5.53
C PHE A 49 0.78 9.85 -6.07
N THR A 50 0.53 8.59 -6.34
CA THR A 50 1.53 7.65 -6.88
C THR A 50 2.14 8.13 -8.21
N ILE A 51 1.34 8.77 -9.07
CA ILE A 51 1.79 9.26 -10.37
C ILE A 51 2.88 10.34 -10.30
N ILE A 52 3.00 11.02 -9.16
CA ILE A 52 4.04 12.03 -8.89
C ILE A 52 5.06 11.57 -7.83
N GLY A 53 5.15 10.25 -7.60
CA GLY A 53 6.13 9.64 -6.72
C GLY A 53 5.65 9.36 -5.29
N GLY A 54 4.43 9.77 -4.93
CA GLY A 54 3.90 9.55 -3.57
C GLY A 54 4.46 10.54 -2.55
N SER A 55 5.09 10.03 -1.50
CA SER A 55 5.73 10.82 -0.43
C SER A 55 7.24 10.62 -0.43
N VAL A 56 7.95 11.60 0.09
CA VAL A 56 9.34 11.43 0.50
C VAL A 56 9.36 10.70 1.84
N GLU A 57 10.19 9.69 1.95
CA GLU A 57 10.34 8.91 3.17
C GLU A 57 10.95 9.74 4.31
N LEU A 58 10.56 9.40 5.54
CA LEU A 58 11.16 9.98 6.73
C LEU A 58 12.64 9.56 6.86
N PRO A 59 13.52 10.39 7.42
CA PRO A 59 14.94 10.05 7.60
C PRO A 59 15.14 8.73 8.37
N GLU A 60 14.31 8.45 9.35
CA GLU A 60 14.36 7.22 10.14
C GLU A 60 14.02 5.98 9.29
N VAL A 61 13.11 6.12 8.33
CA VAL A 61 12.75 5.05 7.38
C VAL A 61 13.91 4.78 6.44
N LEU A 62 14.53 5.83 5.88
CA LEU A 62 15.70 5.71 5.02
C LEU A 62 16.86 5.05 5.75
N ALA A 63 17.13 5.43 7.00
CA ALA A 63 18.17 4.81 7.83
C ALA A 63 17.91 3.32 8.08
N ALA A 64 16.64 2.94 8.33
CA ALA A 64 16.25 1.54 8.51
C ALA A 64 16.40 0.73 7.21
N MET A 65 16.06 1.31 6.06
CA MET A 65 16.24 0.68 4.75
C MET A 65 17.72 0.46 4.44
N ASP A 66 18.56 1.46 4.70
CA ASP A 66 20.01 1.36 4.51
C ASP A 66 20.61 0.26 5.39
N ALA A 67 20.27 0.25 6.68
CA ALA A 67 20.72 -0.79 7.61
C ALA A 67 20.28 -2.19 7.18
N ALA A 68 19.05 -2.35 6.68
CA ALA A 68 18.53 -3.63 6.22
C ALA A 68 19.21 -4.12 4.93
N SER A 69 19.67 -3.22 4.08
CA SER A 69 20.22 -3.54 2.75
C SER A 69 21.49 -4.39 2.80
N GLY A 70 22.18 -4.42 3.94
CA GLY A 70 23.41 -5.19 4.16
C GLY A 70 23.18 -6.67 4.52
N TYR A 71 21.95 -7.14 4.63
CA TYR A 71 21.63 -8.47 5.12
C TYR A 71 20.69 -9.24 4.20
N PHE A 72 20.90 -10.56 4.14
CA PHE A 72 19.93 -11.50 3.57
C PHE A 72 19.12 -12.13 4.68
N VAL A 73 17.82 -12.21 4.49
CA VAL A 73 16.88 -12.85 5.43
C VAL A 73 15.94 -13.80 4.69
N GLN A 74 15.41 -14.79 5.40
CA GLN A 74 14.36 -15.64 4.84
C GLN A 74 13.07 -14.82 4.73
N TYR A 75 12.49 -14.79 3.52
CA TYR A 75 11.31 -13.99 3.25
C TYR A 75 10.11 -14.39 4.11
N ASP A 76 9.89 -15.69 4.31
CA ASP A 76 8.76 -16.20 5.08
C ASP A 76 8.86 -15.81 6.57
N GLU A 77 10.07 -15.84 7.14
CA GLU A 77 10.33 -15.41 8.51
C GLU A 77 10.10 -13.90 8.65
N LEU A 78 10.58 -13.12 7.68
CA LEU A 78 10.38 -11.67 7.66
C LEU A 78 8.88 -11.33 7.54
N ALA A 79 8.16 -11.98 6.63
CA ALA A 79 6.74 -11.75 6.43
C ALA A 79 5.92 -12.08 7.69
N THR A 80 6.28 -13.16 8.38
CA THR A 80 5.65 -13.56 9.64
C THR A 80 5.90 -12.53 10.73
N ALA A 81 7.15 -12.17 10.98
CA ALA A 81 7.51 -11.21 12.02
C ALA A 81 6.91 -9.82 11.79
N VAL A 82 6.89 -9.36 10.54
CA VAL A 82 6.25 -8.09 10.16
C VAL A 82 4.74 -8.16 10.35
N GLY A 83 4.10 -9.28 9.97
CA GLY A 83 2.67 -9.48 10.13
C GLY A 83 2.24 -9.43 11.59
N GLU A 84 2.97 -10.09 12.49
CA GLU A 84 2.77 -10.06 13.95
C GLU A 84 2.96 -8.65 14.49
N ARG A 85 4.03 -7.96 14.08
CA ARG A 85 4.30 -6.59 14.55
C ARG A 85 3.21 -5.60 14.11
N LEU A 86 2.69 -5.74 12.90
CA LEU A 86 1.58 -4.93 12.41
C LEU A 86 0.29 -5.22 13.20
N ALA A 87 0.03 -6.48 13.52
CA ALA A 87 -1.10 -6.87 14.36
C ALA A 87 -1.04 -6.21 15.76
N GLU A 88 0.13 -6.23 16.41
CA GLU A 88 0.33 -5.54 17.69
C GLU A 88 0.04 -4.04 17.63
N ILE A 89 0.56 -3.35 16.58
CA ILE A 89 0.43 -1.89 16.44
C ILE A 89 -1.01 -1.48 16.12
N THR A 90 -1.71 -2.27 15.30
CA THR A 90 -3.03 -1.92 14.76
C THR A 90 -4.18 -2.50 15.56
N GLY A 91 -3.93 -3.52 16.38
CA GLY A 91 -4.98 -4.32 17.04
C GLY A 91 -5.73 -5.25 16.08
N ALA A 92 -5.23 -5.47 14.87
CA ALA A 92 -5.76 -6.43 13.91
C ALA A 92 -5.26 -7.86 14.24
N GLU A 93 -5.88 -8.88 13.68
CA GLU A 93 -5.43 -10.27 13.84
C GLU A 93 -4.10 -10.53 13.12
N TRP A 94 -3.86 -9.84 12.02
CA TRP A 94 -2.68 -10.00 11.18
C TRP A 94 -2.43 -8.76 10.31
N GLY A 95 -1.18 -8.61 9.84
CA GLY A 95 -0.79 -7.57 8.89
C GLY A 95 -0.01 -8.13 7.69
N LEU A 96 -0.16 -7.50 6.53
CA LEU A 96 0.58 -7.84 5.32
C LEU A 96 1.10 -6.56 4.66
N ILE A 97 2.38 -6.56 4.31
CA ILE A 97 2.96 -5.51 3.46
C ILE A 97 2.86 -5.94 1.99
N SER A 98 2.39 -5.03 1.16
CA SER A 98 2.30 -5.23 -0.29
C SER A 98 2.92 -4.06 -1.05
N SER A 99 3.27 -4.27 -2.31
CA SER A 99 3.79 -3.24 -3.21
C SER A 99 2.70 -2.25 -3.63
N GLY A 100 2.11 -1.57 -2.65
CA GLY A 100 1.03 -0.62 -2.83
C GLY A 100 -0.37 -1.25 -2.80
N CYS A 101 -1.38 -0.38 -2.81
CA CYS A 101 -2.78 -0.74 -2.61
C CYS A 101 -3.31 -1.71 -3.67
N ALA A 102 -2.93 -1.54 -4.94
CA ALA A 102 -3.36 -2.42 -6.02
C ALA A 102 -2.85 -3.86 -5.83
N ALA A 103 -1.59 -4.03 -5.40
CA ALA A 103 -1.05 -5.33 -5.04
C ALA A 103 -1.78 -5.94 -3.84
N GLY A 104 -2.08 -5.13 -2.82
CA GLY A 104 -2.87 -5.54 -1.66
C GLY A 104 -4.27 -6.03 -2.05
N MET A 105 -4.99 -5.30 -2.90
CA MET A 105 -6.28 -5.71 -3.43
C MET A 105 -6.20 -7.04 -4.18
N LYS A 106 -5.16 -7.24 -4.98
CA LYS A 106 -4.93 -8.50 -5.69
C LYS A 106 -4.70 -9.66 -4.72
N HIS A 107 -3.85 -9.49 -3.69
CA HIS A 107 -3.55 -10.51 -2.69
C HIS A 107 -4.80 -10.91 -1.90
N VAL A 108 -5.58 -9.94 -1.42
CA VAL A 108 -6.83 -10.22 -0.71
C VAL A 108 -7.82 -10.97 -1.59
N THR A 109 -7.97 -10.56 -2.85
CA THR A 109 -8.87 -11.24 -3.79
C THR A 109 -8.43 -12.68 -4.04
N ILE A 110 -7.14 -12.91 -4.26
CA ILE A 110 -6.59 -14.26 -4.43
C ILE A 110 -6.86 -15.11 -3.19
N ALA A 111 -6.61 -14.57 -1.99
CA ALA A 111 -6.85 -15.28 -0.74
C ALA A 111 -8.32 -15.68 -0.58
N CYS A 112 -9.25 -14.78 -0.91
CA CYS A 112 -10.70 -15.07 -0.87
C CYS A 112 -11.13 -16.13 -1.89
N VAL A 113 -10.56 -16.12 -3.09
CA VAL A 113 -10.88 -17.06 -4.18
C VAL A 113 -10.32 -18.44 -3.89
N THR A 114 -9.07 -18.50 -3.40
CA THR A 114 -8.35 -19.77 -3.22
C THR A 114 -8.55 -20.40 -1.86
N GLY A 115 -8.94 -19.61 -0.85
CA GLY A 115 -9.06 -20.05 0.54
C GLY A 115 -7.74 -20.57 1.14
N GLY A 116 -6.60 -20.06 0.65
CA GLY A 116 -5.27 -20.49 1.09
C GLY A 116 -4.81 -21.84 0.49
N ASN A 117 -5.54 -22.41 -0.45
CA ASN A 117 -5.17 -23.66 -1.10
C ASN A 117 -4.10 -23.41 -2.18
N PRO A 118 -2.89 -24.01 -2.08
CA PRO A 118 -1.79 -23.76 -3.00
C PRO A 118 -2.08 -24.28 -4.43
N GLU A 119 -2.84 -25.37 -4.58
CA GLU A 119 -3.20 -25.89 -5.89
C GLU A 119 -4.16 -24.96 -6.64
N LYS A 120 -5.06 -24.28 -5.91
CA LYS A 120 -5.91 -23.23 -6.47
C LYS A 120 -5.11 -21.99 -6.81
N LEU A 121 -4.13 -21.65 -5.97
CA LEU A 121 -3.28 -20.46 -6.14
C LEU A 121 -2.48 -20.49 -7.44
N ILE A 122 -1.84 -21.60 -7.75
CA ILE A 122 -1.01 -21.74 -8.98
C ILE A 122 -1.82 -21.68 -10.28
N ARG A 123 -3.15 -21.84 -10.20
CA ARG A 123 -4.05 -21.78 -11.36
C ARG A 123 -4.50 -20.38 -11.73
N ILE A 124 -4.38 -19.42 -10.81
CA ILE A 124 -4.80 -18.04 -11.06
C ILE A 124 -4.09 -17.51 -12.32
N PRO A 125 -4.79 -16.90 -13.28
CA PRO A 125 -6.18 -16.40 -13.24
C PRO A 125 -7.26 -17.37 -13.76
N ASP A 126 -6.97 -18.65 -13.96
CA ASP A 126 -8.00 -19.64 -14.33
C ASP A 126 -8.82 -20.03 -13.09
N LEU A 127 -10.06 -19.56 -13.03
CA LEU A 127 -11.00 -19.83 -11.94
C LEU A 127 -11.96 -20.99 -12.22
N THR A 128 -11.73 -21.76 -13.28
CA THR A 128 -12.61 -22.88 -13.67
C THR A 128 -12.78 -23.87 -12.52
N GLY A 129 -14.02 -24.09 -12.10
CA GLY A 129 -14.36 -25.00 -10.99
C GLY A 129 -14.07 -24.46 -9.59
N LEU A 130 -13.80 -23.15 -9.45
CA LEU A 130 -13.75 -22.48 -8.15
C LEU A 130 -15.12 -21.87 -7.82
N ASP A 131 -15.46 -21.89 -6.53
CA ASP A 131 -16.78 -21.41 -6.05
C ASP A 131 -16.89 -19.88 -6.02
N LYS A 132 -15.80 -19.20 -5.70
CA LYS A 132 -15.75 -17.75 -5.58
C LYS A 132 -15.07 -17.14 -6.80
N THR A 133 -15.87 -16.63 -7.72
CA THR A 133 -15.38 -16.10 -9.00
C THR A 133 -15.78 -14.65 -9.24
N GLN A 134 -16.48 -14.04 -8.28
CA GLN A 134 -17.02 -12.69 -8.39
C GLN A 134 -16.58 -11.80 -7.24
N VAL A 135 -16.46 -10.50 -7.52
CA VAL A 135 -16.24 -9.45 -6.53
C VAL A 135 -17.29 -8.38 -6.72
N ILE A 136 -18.00 -8.06 -5.64
CA ILE A 136 -19.02 -7.02 -5.63
C ILE A 136 -18.35 -5.68 -5.38
N VAL A 137 -18.63 -4.69 -6.23
CA VAL A 137 -18.03 -3.35 -6.16
C VAL A 137 -19.14 -2.32 -6.34
N PRO A 138 -19.31 -1.38 -5.37
CA PRO A 138 -20.24 -0.27 -5.55
C PRO A 138 -19.84 0.58 -6.76
N ARG A 139 -20.81 0.97 -7.59
CA ARG A 139 -20.55 1.73 -8.82
C ARG A 139 -19.77 3.02 -8.57
N TYR A 140 -20.07 3.71 -7.48
CA TYR A 140 -19.39 4.98 -7.13
C TYR A 140 -17.92 4.80 -6.72
N SER A 141 -17.49 3.59 -6.35
CA SER A 141 -16.11 3.29 -5.95
C SER A 141 -15.24 2.74 -7.09
N ARG A 142 -15.80 2.64 -8.32
CA ARG A 142 -15.06 2.16 -9.49
C ARG A 142 -13.92 3.09 -9.86
N THR A 143 -12.76 2.50 -10.09
CA THR A 143 -11.53 3.22 -10.48
C THR A 143 -10.72 2.43 -11.51
N ALA A 144 -9.68 3.05 -12.07
CA ALA A 144 -8.73 2.34 -12.93
C ALA A 144 -8.03 1.17 -12.19
N TYR A 145 -7.95 1.24 -10.86
CA TYR A 145 -7.33 0.19 -10.01
C TYR A 145 -8.15 -1.09 -9.90
N ASP A 146 -9.40 -1.13 -10.38
CA ASP A 146 -10.19 -2.36 -10.53
C ASP A 146 -9.46 -3.42 -11.39
N HIS A 147 -8.48 -2.97 -12.16
CA HIS A 147 -7.60 -3.85 -12.91
C HIS A 147 -6.88 -4.88 -11.99
N ALA A 148 -6.58 -4.50 -10.75
CA ALA A 148 -5.99 -5.40 -9.77
C ALA A 148 -6.90 -6.62 -9.47
N LEU A 149 -8.22 -6.41 -9.41
CA LEU A 149 -9.21 -7.46 -9.22
C LEU A 149 -9.33 -8.34 -10.48
N ARG A 150 -9.48 -7.71 -11.64
CA ARG A 150 -9.60 -8.43 -12.92
C ARG A 150 -8.39 -9.30 -13.24
N ASN A 151 -7.21 -8.92 -12.81
CA ASN A 151 -6.00 -9.72 -12.98
C ASN A 151 -6.03 -11.07 -12.26
N VAL A 152 -6.93 -11.23 -11.29
CA VAL A 152 -7.17 -12.50 -10.60
C VAL A 152 -8.07 -13.42 -11.42
N GLY A 153 -8.78 -12.88 -12.39
CA GLY A 153 -9.75 -13.60 -13.23
C GLY A 153 -11.20 -13.45 -12.74
N VAL A 154 -11.44 -12.69 -11.67
CA VAL A 154 -12.80 -12.51 -11.13
C VAL A 154 -13.64 -11.59 -12.00
N GLU A 155 -14.93 -11.84 -12.03
CA GLU A 155 -15.95 -10.95 -12.57
C GLU A 155 -16.27 -9.85 -11.55
N ILE A 156 -16.40 -8.61 -12.02
CA ILE A 156 -16.84 -7.50 -11.17
C ILE A 156 -18.35 -7.31 -11.31
N VAL A 157 -19.07 -7.58 -10.23
CA VAL A 157 -20.51 -7.33 -10.10
C VAL A 157 -20.71 -5.95 -9.51
N MET A 158 -21.37 -5.05 -10.24
CA MET A 158 -21.64 -3.70 -9.76
C MET A 158 -22.97 -3.63 -9.06
N VAL A 159 -22.98 -2.96 -7.90
CA VAL A 159 -24.20 -2.64 -7.14
C VAL A 159 -24.31 -1.13 -6.95
N GLU A 160 -25.53 -0.62 -6.87
CA GLU A 160 -25.81 0.80 -6.69
C GLU A 160 -26.30 1.12 -5.29
N THR A 161 -27.00 0.18 -4.67
CA THR A 161 -27.61 0.36 -3.35
C THR A 161 -27.18 -0.73 -2.36
N PRO A 162 -27.27 -0.48 -1.05
CA PRO A 162 -27.04 -1.50 -0.02
C PRO A 162 -27.99 -2.71 -0.13
N GLU A 163 -29.21 -2.50 -0.64
CA GLU A 163 -30.22 -3.55 -0.81
C GLU A 163 -29.81 -4.53 -1.92
N GLU A 164 -29.20 -4.03 -3.01
CA GLU A 164 -28.66 -4.88 -4.08
C GLU A 164 -27.47 -5.74 -3.59
N LEU A 165 -26.77 -5.30 -2.56
CA LEU A 165 -25.67 -6.07 -1.96
C LEU A 165 -26.17 -7.31 -1.20
N GLN A 166 -27.45 -7.36 -0.80
CA GLN A 166 -28.05 -8.44 -0.01
C GLN A 166 -28.74 -9.50 -0.89
N GLN A 167 -28.85 -9.26 -2.18
CA GLN A 167 -29.40 -10.20 -3.18
C GLN A 167 -28.34 -11.11 -3.75
#